data_fb00682bcf0f5cf62bd2e9e98c2309fd
#
_entry.id   fb00682bcf0f5cf62bd2e9e98c2309fd
#
_cell.length_a   1.000
_cell.length_b   1.000
_cell.length_c   1.000
_cell.angle_alpha   90.00
_cell.angle_beta   90.00
_cell.angle_gamma   90.00
#
_symmetry.space_group_name_H-M   'P 1'
#
loop_
_entity.id
_entity.type
_entity.pdbx_description
1 polymer ?
#
loop_
_entity_poly.entity_id
_entity_poly.type
_entity_poly.pdbx_seq_one_letter_code
_entity_poly.pdbx_strand_id
1 'polypeptide(L)'
;MKKNKIIQFSLVIVGIILFFFTYYSSDKDKIVDIDKNILVGGVSQLTKEISNIIENVEYVGSNNKGTFFELNAAIAEIKYDNPNISYLQDVFVVIKLSNLRTIHIRSDKAVFNKISNDCEFFGNVEITEQDNIITSDNLDLYMSKNLITVYNHVQYNGIKGFLIADKMDIDMLKNEANIFMFNKKNKVQVKYKN
;
A
#
# COMPACT_ATOMS: atom_id res chain seq x y z
N MET A 1 -44.64 11.08 -47.50
CA MET A 1 -43.38 10.41 -47.08
C MET A 1 -42.19 11.31 -46.68
N LYS A 2 -42.18 12.62 -46.94
CA LYS A 2 -41.05 13.51 -46.60
C LYS A 2 -41.06 14.00 -45.12
N LYS A 3 -42.26 14.21 -44.52
CA LYS A 3 -42.35 14.74 -43.14
C LYS A 3 -41.77 13.81 -42.05
N ASN A 4 -41.93 12.49 -42.16
CA ASN A 4 -41.44 11.54 -41.17
C ASN A 4 -39.89 11.43 -41.14
N LYS A 5 -39.23 11.65 -42.30
CA LYS A 5 -37.76 11.67 -42.36
C LYS A 5 -37.16 12.90 -41.69
N ILE A 6 -37.86 14.05 -41.77
CA ILE A 6 -37.40 15.29 -41.10
C ILE A 6 -37.51 15.14 -39.58
N ILE A 7 -38.57 14.50 -39.05
CA ILE A 7 -38.76 14.26 -37.63
C ILE A 7 -37.70 13.29 -37.10
N GLN A 8 -37.38 12.23 -37.85
CA GLN A 8 -36.33 11.29 -37.48
C GLN A 8 -34.95 11.96 -37.43
N PHE A 9 -34.63 12.84 -38.39
CA PHE A 9 -33.37 13.57 -38.45
C PHE A 9 -33.23 14.57 -37.29
N SER A 10 -34.32 15.26 -36.93
CA SER A 10 -34.37 16.16 -35.78
C SER A 10 -34.14 15.42 -34.47
N LEU A 11 -34.67 14.22 -34.30
CA LEU A 11 -34.52 13.42 -33.07
C LEU A 11 -33.08 12.92 -32.88
N VAL A 12 -32.39 12.57 -33.97
CA VAL A 12 -30.96 12.19 -33.94
C VAL A 12 -30.08 13.39 -33.56
N ILE A 13 -30.37 14.58 -34.10
CA ILE A 13 -29.62 15.81 -33.78
C ILE A 13 -29.79 16.16 -32.30
N VAL A 14 -31.00 16.07 -31.74
CA VAL A 14 -31.27 16.30 -30.33
C VAL A 14 -30.50 15.28 -29.44
N GLY A 15 -30.46 14.01 -29.85
CA GLY A 15 -29.68 12.97 -29.15
C GLY A 15 -28.18 13.27 -29.13
N ILE A 16 -27.63 13.73 -30.25
CA ILE A 16 -26.20 14.10 -30.34
C ILE A 16 -25.92 15.34 -29.49
N ILE A 17 -26.79 16.34 -29.45
CA ILE A 17 -26.62 17.53 -28.60
C ILE A 17 -26.69 17.18 -27.14
N LEU A 18 -27.59 16.30 -26.69
CA LEU A 18 -27.67 15.83 -25.32
C LEU A 18 -26.44 15.01 -24.95
N PHE A 19 -25.92 14.17 -25.85
CA PHE A 19 -24.69 13.41 -25.62
C PHE A 19 -23.49 14.35 -25.48
N PHE A 20 -23.34 15.35 -26.31
CA PHE A 20 -22.28 16.35 -26.16
C PHE A 20 -22.45 17.19 -24.90
N PHE A 21 -23.66 17.54 -24.48
CA PHE A 21 -23.90 18.33 -23.29
C PHE A 21 -23.62 17.56 -22.02
N THR A 22 -23.92 16.26 -21.97
CA THR A 22 -23.61 15.40 -20.82
C THR A 22 -22.11 15.03 -20.74
N TYR A 23 -21.45 14.87 -21.89
CA TYR A 23 -20.04 14.44 -21.92
C TYR A 23 -19.04 15.61 -21.88
N TYR A 24 -19.41 16.76 -22.41
CA TYR A 24 -18.55 17.96 -22.47
C TYR A 24 -18.77 18.92 -21.29
N SER A 25 -19.83 18.73 -20.49
CA SER A 25 -20.16 19.58 -19.35
C SER A 25 -19.70 18.98 -18.02
N SER A 26 -18.94 17.89 -18.03
CA SER A 26 -18.30 17.34 -16.82
C SER A 26 -16.92 17.98 -16.67
N ASP A 27 -16.73 18.62 -15.52
CA ASP A 27 -15.50 19.23 -14.98
C ASP A 27 -15.23 20.68 -15.42
N LYS A 28 -16.01 21.59 -14.84
CA LYS A 28 -15.44 22.84 -14.35
C LYS A 28 -15.39 22.77 -12.84
N ASP A 29 -14.24 22.35 -12.35
CA ASP A 29 -13.87 22.51 -10.97
C ASP A 29 -14.11 23.96 -10.54
N LYS A 30 -14.89 24.11 -9.48
CA LYS A 30 -15.04 25.40 -8.79
C LYS A 30 -13.69 25.75 -8.19
N ILE A 31 -12.93 26.57 -8.92
CA ILE A 31 -11.86 27.36 -8.35
C ILE A 31 -12.53 28.28 -7.35
N VAL A 32 -12.37 27.98 -6.08
CA VAL A 32 -12.71 28.91 -5.01
C VAL A 32 -11.71 30.06 -5.11
N ASP A 33 -12.20 31.24 -5.56
CA ASP A 33 -11.48 32.49 -5.49
C ASP A 33 -11.12 32.76 -4.02
N ILE A 34 -9.86 32.53 -3.66
CA ILE A 34 -9.29 33.01 -2.42
C ILE A 34 -8.78 34.41 -2.68
N ASP A 35 -9.44 35.37 -2.03
CA ASP A 35 -9.15 36.79 -1.99
C ASP A 35 -7.64 37.09 -1.99
N LYS A 36 -7.21 37.79 -3.04
CA LYS A 36 -5.94 38.50 -3.09
C LYS A 36 -6.00 39.72 -2.16
N ASN A 37 -5.68 39.58 -0.89
CA ASN A 37 -5.23 40.67 -0.06
C ASN A 37 -4.60 40.17 1.25
N ILE A 38 -3.33 39.85 1.24
CA ILE A 38 -2.43 40.11 2.37
C ILE A 38 -1.04 40.41 1.79
N LEU A 39 -0.64 41.62 1.99
CA LEU A 39 0.63 42.24 1.62
C LEU A 39 1.79 41.72 2.47
N VAL A 40 2.88 41.39 1.79
CA VAL A 40 4.29 41.71 2.12
C VAL A 40 4.76 41.44 3.56
N GLY A 41 5.54 40.38 3.69
CA GLY A 41 6.39 40.15 4.87
C GLY A 41 7.02 38.77 4.86
N GLY A 42 8.26 38.63 4.33
CA GLY A 42 9.12 37.47 4.60
C GLY A 42 8.80 36.21 3.78
N VAL A 43 9.46 36.07 2.64
CA VAL A 43 9.47 34.83 1.80
C VAL A 43 10.19 33.73 2.58
N SER A 44 9.44 32.95 3.33
CA SER A 44 9.77 31.56 3.56
C SER A 44 8.88 30.79 2.58
N GLN A 45 9.45 30.24 1.51
CA GLN A 45 8.78 29.31 0.62
C GLN A 45 8.45 28.03 1.41
N LEU A 46 7.35 28.03 2.12
CA LEU A 46 6.65 26.84 2.50
C LEU A 46 5.89 26.39 1.23
N THR A 47 6.54 25.63 0.38
CA THR A 47 5.84 24.77 -0.57
C THR A 47 5.04 23.78 0.28
N LYS A 48 3.77 24.13 0.56
CA LYS A 48 2.82 23.21 1.17
C LYS A 48 2.67 22.06 0.16
N GLU A 49 3.32 20.93 0.44
CA GLU A 49 3.10 19.73 -0.35
C GLU A 49 1.61 19.44 -0.36
N ILE A 50 1.00 19.46 -1.55
CA ILE A 50 -0.41 19.14 -1.70
C ILE A 50 -0.51 17.63 -1.60
N SER A 51 -1.19 17.14 -0.58
CA SER A 51 -1.46 15.72 -0.38
C SER A 51 -2.95 15.48 -0.17
N ASN A 52 -3.43 14.31 -0.59
CA ASN A 52 -4.76 13.81 -0.29
C ASN A 52 -4.66 12.86 0.91
N ILE A 53 -5.46 13.10 1.93
CA ILE A 53 -5.59 12.23 3.10
C ILE A 53 -6.90 11.47 2.97
N ILE A 54 -6.84 10.15 3.08
CA ILE A 54 -7.98 9.24 2.99
C ILE A 54 -8.00 8.39 4.26
N GLU A 55 -9.16 8.27 4.88
CA GLU A 55 -9.36 7.43 6.06
C GLU A 55 -9.93 6.07 5.68
N ASN A 56 -9.59 5.03 6.46
CA ASN A 56 -10.09 3.66 6.33
C ASN A 56 -9.92 3.11 4.91
N VAL A 57 -8.67 3.06 4.45
CA VAL A 57 -8.33 2.58 3.11
C VAL A 57 -8.14 1.08 3.08
N GLU A 58 -8.53 0.47 1.97
CA GLU A 58 -8.31 -0.93 1.64
C GLU A 58 -7.67 -1.04 0.27
N TYR A 59 -6.58 -1.79 0.18
CA TYR A 59 -5.93 -2.17 -1.07
C TYR A 59 -5.95 -3.68 -1.21
N VAL A 60 -6.43 -4.18 -2.35
CA VAL A 60 -6.51 -5.59 -2.66
C VAL A 60 -5.72 -5.89 -3.92
N GLY A 61 -4.95 -6.96 -3.90
CA GLY A 61 -4.15 -7.34 -5.05
C GLY A 61 -3.76 -8.81 -5.06
N SER A 62 -3.19 -9.23 -6.18
CA SER A 62 -2.65 -10.58 -6.34
C SER A 62 -1.45 -10.58 -7.26
N ASN A 63 -0.64 -11.62 -7.16
CA ASN A 63 0.47 -11.83 -8.09
C ASN A 63 0.21 -13.02 -9.02
N ASN A 64 1.08 -13.19 -10.03
CA ASN A 64 0.97 -14.26 -11.04
C ASN A 64 1.17 -15.68 -10.47
N LYS A 65 1.53 -15.82 -9.19
CA LYS A 65 1.74 -17.11 -8.51
C LYS A 65 0.58 -17.50 -7.59
N GLY A 66 -0.54 -16.77 -7.67
CA GLY A 66 -1.73 -17.05 -6.89
C GLY A 66 -1.66 -16.60 -5.44
N THR A 67 -0.71 -15.72 -5.08
CA THR A 67 -0.69 -15.05 -3.80
C THR A 67 -1.63 -13.85 -3.87
N PHE A 68 -2.57 -13.79 -2.95
CA PHE A 68 -3.52 -12.69 -2.78
C PHE A 68 -3.17 -11.91 -1.52
N PHE A 69 -3.34 -10.59 -1.54
CA PHE A 69 -3.18 -9.77 -0.36
C PHE A 69 -4.32 -8.76 -0.21
N GLU A 70 -4.62 -8.42 1.02
CA GLU A 70 -5.54 -7.38 1.45
C GLU A 70 -4.79 -6.52 2.48
N LEU A 71 -4.61 -5.23 2.16
CA LEU A 71 -3.94 -4.26 3.01
C LEU A 71 -4.96 -3.22 3.46
N ASN A 72 -5.11 -3.07 4.76
CA ASN A 72 -5.96 -2.10 5.43
C ASN A 72 -5.10 -1.10 6.19
N ALA A 73 -5.49 0.18 6.18
CA ALA A 73 -4.86 1.21 6.98
C ALA A 73 -5.87 2.25 7.46
N ALA A 74 -5.67 2.76 8.67
CA ALA A 74 -6.55 3.79 9.23
C ALA A 74 -6.45 5.10 8.43
N ILE A 75 -5.24 5.47 7.99
CA ILE A 75 -4.98 6.68 7.23
C ILE A 75 -4.03 6.38 6.07
N ALA A 76 -4.32 6.94 4.89
CA ALA A 76 -3.41 7.00 3.76
C ALA A 76 -3.20 8.45 3.33
N GLU A 77 -1.95 8.86 3.20
CA GLU A 77 -1.55 10.11 2.58
C GLU A 77 -0.96 9.82 1.20
N ILE A 78 -1.49 10.48 0.17
CA ILE A 78 -1.03 10.37 -1.22
C ILE A 78 -0.60 11.76 -1.68
N LYS A 79 0.68 11.91 -1.98
CA LYS A 79 1.23 13.16 -2.48
C LYS A 79 0.91 13.36 -3.95
N TYR A 80 0.62 14.59 -4.35
CA TYR A 80 0.23 14.92 -5.72
C TYR A 80 1.34 14.62 -6.75
N ASP A 81 2.59 14.83 -6.37
CA ASP A 81 3.76 14.57 -7.21
C ASP A 81 4.09 13.07 -7.36
N ASN A 82 3.56 12.22 -6.46
CA ASN A 82 3.78 10.77 -6.51
C ASN A 82 2.50 9.96 -6.20
N PRO A 83 1.51 9.96 -7.11
CA PRO A 83 0.18 9.38 -6.86
C PRO A 83 0.19 7.84 -6.75
N ASN A 84 1.29 7.20 -7.11
CA ASN A 84 1.45 5.75 -7.02
C ASN A 84 1.97 5.28 -5.66
N ILE A 85 2.42 6.19 -4.80
CA ILE A 85 2.90 5.90 -3.46
C ILE A 85 1.87 6.36 -2.44
N SER A 86 1.52 5.48 -1.51
CA SER A 86 0.67 5.76 -0.36
C SER A 86 1.47 5.63 0.92
N TYR A 87 1.48 6.68 1.73
CA TYR A 87 2.04 6.68 3.08
C TYR A 87 0.93 6.31 4.05
N LEU A 88 1.07 5.20 4.74
CA LEU A 88 0.01 4.56 5.53
C LEU A 88 0.30 4.63 7.02
N GLN A 89 -0.76 4.67 7.84
CA GLN A 89 -0.69 4.60 9.30
C GLN A 89 -1.67 3.54 9.82
N ASP A 90 -1.30 2.87 10.91
CA ASP A 90 -2.04 1.77 11.55
C ASP A 90 -2.39 0.67 10.52
N VAL A 91 -1.35 -0.04 10.10
CA VAL A 91 -1.43 -0.93 8.93
C VAL A 91 -1.65 -2.37 9.36
N PHE A 92 -2.56 -3.04 8.66
CA PHE A 92 -2.82 -4.46 8.79
C PHE A 92 -2.92 -5.12 7.42
N VAL A 93 -2.13 -6.17 7.19
CA VAL A 93 -2.12 -6.92 5.92
C VAL A 93 -2.43 -8.38 6.16
N VAL A 94 -3.26 -8.94 5.30
CA VAL A 94 -3.52 -10.39 5.20
C VAL A 94 -3.00 -10.88 3.87
N ILE A 95 -2.08 -11.84 3.89
CA ILE A 95 -1.54 -12.48 2.68
C ILE A 95 -2.03 -13.92 2.67
N LYS A 96 -2.79 -14.28 1.64
CA LYS A 96 -3.25 -15.66 1.39
C LYS A 96 -2.40 -16.27 0.29
N LEU A 97 -1.64 -17.30 0.64
CA LEU A 97 -0.75 -18.01 -0.27
C LEU A 97 -1.51 -19.09 -1.04
N SER A 98 -1.01 -19.47 -2.21
CA SER A 98 -1.59 -20.53 -3.06
C SER A 98 -1.66 -21.91 -2.37
N ASN A 99 -0.84 -22.15 -1.35
CA ASN A 99 -0.85 -23.37 -0.53
C ASN A 99 -1.77 -23.29 0.70
N LEU A 100 -2.71 -22.34 0.72
CA LEU A 100 -3.72 -22.07 1.77
C LEU A 100 -3.15 -21.56 3.10
N ARG A 101 -1.85 -21.25 3.18
CA ARG A 101 -1.27 -20.58 4.35
C ARG A 101 -1.66 -19.11 4.35
N THR A 102 -1.85 -18.56 5.53
CA THR A 102 -2.19 -17.15 5.71
C THR A 102 -1.17 -16.49 6.60
N ILE A 103 -0.61 -15.38 6.14
CA ILE A 103 0.33 -14.54 6.88
C ILE A 103 -0.37 -13.23 7.21
N HIS A 104 -0.26 -12.78 8.45
CA HIS A 104 -0.74 -11.47 8.90
C HIS A 104 0.47 -10.59 9.20
N ILE A 105 0.41 -9.32 8.80
CA ILE A 105 1.44 -8.32 9.10
C ILE A 105 0.76 -7.12 9.73
N ARG A 106 1.35 -6.58 10.80
CA ARG A 106 0.94 -5.32 11.43
C ARG A 106 2.12 -4.40 11.56
N SER A 107 1.89 -3.09 11.49
CA SER A 107 2.90 -2.07 11.77
C SER A 107 2.25 -0.72 12.06
N ASP A 108 3.00 0.19 12.68
CA ASP A 108 2.53 1.56 12.91
C ASP A 108 2.40 2.34 11.60
N LYS A 109 3.32 2.12 10.65
CA LYS A 109 3.38 2.84 9.38
C LYS A 109 3.82 1.94 8.24
N ALA A 110 3.43 2.32 7.01
CA ALA A 110 3.98 1.70 5.81
C ALA A 110 4.03 2.67 4.63
N VAL A 111 4.85 2.31 3.64
CA VAL A 111 4.87 2.94 2.31
C VAL A 111 4.50 1.88 1.29
N PHE A 112 3.38 2.07 0.63
CA PHE A 112 2.82 1.13 -0.35
C PHE A 112 2.96 1.66 -1.77
N ASN A 113 3.50 0.86 -2.67
CA ASN A 113 3.59 1.14 -4.09
C ASN A 113 2.48 0.40 -4.85
N LYS A 114 1.51 1.13 -5.39
CA LYS A 114 0.34 0.60 -6.11
C LYS A 114 0.69 -0.11 -7.43
N ILE A 115 1.85 0.19 -8.03
CA ILE A 115 2.25 -0.38 -9.31
C ILE A 115 2.89 -1.75 -9.11
N SER A 116 3.84 -1.87 -8.17
CA SER A 116 4.54 -3.13 -7.89
C SER A 116 3.82 -4.01 -6.87
N ASN A 117 2.88 -3.44 -6.10
CA ASN A 117 2.28 -4.02 -4.89
C ASN A 117 3.30 -4.32 -3.79
N ASP A 118 4.48 -3.71 -3.85
CA ASP A 118 5.48 -3.83 -2.79
C ASP A 118 5.14 -2.86 -1.65
N CYS A 119 5.51 -3.24 -0.43
CA CYS A 119 5.22 -2.45 0.76
C CYS A 119 6.41 -2.49 1.73
N GLU A 120 6.78 -1.32 2.24
CA GLU A 120 7.79 -1.16 3.28
C GLU A 120 7.07 -0.78 4.57
N PHE A 121 7.31 -1.53 5.65
CA PHE A 121 6.66 -1.35 6.96
C PHE A 121 7.65 -0.87 8.00
N PHE A 122 7.19 0.01 8.90
CA PHE A 122 8.03 0.67 9.90
C PHE A 122 7.33 0.74 11.25
N GLY A 123 8.09 0.48 12.30
CA GLY A 123 7.67 0.60 13.69
C GLY A 123 6.74 -0.54 14.12
N ASN A 124 7.11 -1.18 15.23
CA ASN A 124 6.36 -2.26 15.87
C ASN A 124 5.86 -3.32 14.88
N VAL A 125 6.73 -3.71 13.94
CA VAL A 125 6.36 -4.70 12.93
C VAL A 125 6.18 -6.06 13.56
N GLU A 126 5.02 -6.69 13.30
CA GLU A 126 4.68 -8.04 13.73
C GLU A 126 4.18 -8.86 12.54
N ILE A 127 4.77 -10.03 12.35
CA ILE A 127 4.29 -11.05 11.40
C ILE A 127 3.77 -12.22 12.21
N THR A 128 2.56 -12.68 11.88
CA THR A 128 1.97 -13.87 12.49
C THR A 128 1.60 -14.87 11.42
N GLU A 129 2.04 -16.11 11.61
CA GLU A 129 1.61 -17.25 10.81
C GLU A 129 1.41 -18.46 11.71
N GLN A 130 0.16 -18.89 11.88
CA GLN A 130 -0.22 -19.90 12.86
C GLN A 130 0.34 -19.56 14.28
N ASP A 131 1.20 -20.42 14.83
CA ASP A 131 1.82 -20.23 16.16
C ASP A 131 3.21 -19.57 16.07
N ASN A 132 3.59 -19.06 14.90
CA ASN A 132 4.86 -18.38 14.70
C ASN A 132 4.65 -16.87 14.69
N ILE A 133 5.47 -16.16 15.45
CA ILE A 133 5.48 -14.70 15.53
C ILE A 133 6.90 -14.21 15.24
N ILE A 134 7.01 -13.24 14.35
CA ILE A 134 8.24 -12.51 14.10
C ILE A 134 7.99 -11.04 14.41
N THR A 135 8.87 -10.44 15.20
CA THR A 135 8.85 -8.99 15.44
C THR A 135 10.14 -8.35 14.95
N SER A 136 10.05 -7.10 14.49
CA SER A 136 11.19 -6.31 14.01
C SER A 136 10.83 -4.81 13.98
N ASP A 137 11.83 -3.95 13.73
CA ASP A 137 11.56 -2.53 13.51
C ASP A 137 11.09 -2.26 12.07
N ASN A 138 11.54 -3.09 11.10
CA ASN A 138 11.31 -2.88 9.67
C ASN A 138 11.00 -4.19 8.93
N LEU A 139 10.21 -4.06 7.86
CA LEU A 139 9.89 -5.15 6.94
C LEU A 139 9.70 -4.62 5.53
N ASP A 140 10.29 -5.30 4.55
CA ASP A 140 10.01 -5.09 3.13
C ASP A 140 9.28 -6.32 2.57
N LEU A 141 8.11 -6.08 1.96
CA LEU A 141 7.31 -7.09 1.28
C LEU A 141 7.44 -6.90 -0.24
N TYR A 142 7.98 -7.90 -0.92
CA TYR A 142 8.11 -7.94 -2.37
C TYR A 142 7.11 -8.94 -2.96
N MET A 143 5.92 -8.44 -3.35
CA MET A 143 4.83 -9.30 -3.80
C MET A 143 5.16 -10.11 -5.05
N SER A 144 5.84 -9.51 -6.02
CA SER A 144 6.24 -10.20 -7.26
C SER A 144 7.21 -11.35 -7.04
N LYS A 145 8.03 -11.26 -5.97
CA LYS A 145 9.05 -12.25 -5.61
C LYS A 145 8.55 -13.28 -4.60
N ASN A 146 7.42 -13.04 -3.93
CA ASN A 146 6.94 -13.74 -2.74
C ASN A 146 7.98 -13.77 -1.62
N LEU A 147 8.66 -12.64 -1.42
CA LEU A 147 9.74 -12.47 -0.46
C LEU A 147 9.34 -11.44 0.59
N ILE A 148 9.57 -11.81 1.85
CA ILE A 148 9.55 -10.90 2.98
C ILE A 148 10.98 -10.76 3.48
N THR A 149 11.44 -9.54 3.68
CA THR A 149 12.69 -9.22 4.35
C THR A 149 12.38 -8.48 5.64
N VAL A 150 12.73 -9.04 6.80
CA VAL A 150 12.63 -8.37 8.10
C VAL A 150 14.01 -8.00 8.58
N TYR A 151 14.16 -6.83 9.19
CA TYR A 151 15.45 -6.35 9.64
C TYR A 151 15.35 -5.35 10.80
N ASN A 152 16.46 -5.19 11.51
CA ASN A 152 16.60 -4.44 12.74
C ASN A 152 15.78 -5.05 13.90
N HIS A 153 16.51 -5.55 14.90
CA HIS A 153 15.97 -6.18 16.11
C HIS A 153 15.01 -7.35 15.84
N VAL A 154 15.37 -8.21 14.88
CA VAL A 154 14.52 -9.36 14.51
C VAL A 154 14.47 -10.37 15.64
N GLN A 155 13.25 -10.71 16.06
CA GLN A 155 12.98 -11.77 17.04
C GLN A 155 11.93 -12.72 16.45
N TYR A 156 12.22 -14.00 16.43
CA TYR A 156 11.28 -15.06 16.09
C TYR A 156 10.91 -15.85 17.33
N ASN A 157 9.62 -16.07 17.53
CA ASN A 157 9.07 -16.91 18.58
C ASN A 157 8.09 -17.90 17.96
N GLY A 158 8.42 -19.18 17.97
CA GLY A 158 7.60 -20.25 17.43
C GLY A 158 7.51 -21.46 18.34
N ILE A 159 6.81 -22.49 17.86
CA ILE A 159 6.61 -23.75 18.61
C ILE A 159 7.95 -24.37 19.00
N LYS A 160 8.93 -24.38 18.09
CA LYS A 160 10.21 -25.06 18.26
C LYS A 160 11.25 -24.26 19.04
N GLY A 161 11.04 -22.97 19.24
CA GLY A 161 12.02 -22.15 19.93
C GLY A 161 11.94 -20.66 19.65
N PHE A 162 12.98 -20.00 20.04
CA PHE A 162 13.17 -18.55 19.95
C PHE A 162 14.49 -18.26 19.22
N LEU A 163 14.52 -17.19 18.44
CA LEU A 163 15.68 -16.78 17.66
C LEU A 163 15.80 -15.26 17.66
N ILE A 164 17.03 -14.73 17.74
CA ILE A 164 17.37 -13.32 17.54
C ILE A 164 18.35 -13.22 16.37
N ALA A 165 18.08 -12.25 15.47
CA ALA A 165 18.91 -11.96 14.31
C ALA A 165 18.88 -10.46 13.99
N ASP A 166 19.77 -10.01 13.10
CA ASP A 166 19.73 -8.64 12.57
C ASP A 166 18.83 -8.54 11.33
N LYS A 167 18.75 -9.63 10.55
CA LYS A 167 17.96 -9.70 9.33
C LYS A 167 17.50 -11.14 9.06
N MET A 168 16.31 -11.27 8.45
CA MET A 168 15.79 -12.54 7.96
C MET A 168 15.10 -12.32 6.61
N ASP A 169 15.46 -13.12 5.59
CA ASP A 169 14.80 -13.17 4.30
C ASP A 169 13.93 -14.44 4.24
N ILE A 170 12.63 -14.28 4.01
CA ILE A 170 11.63 -15.35 4.07
C ILE A 170 11.02 -15.55 2.67
N ASP A 171 11.26 -16.70 2.05
CA ASP A 171 10.53 -17.12 0.85
C ASP A 171 9.16 -17.69 1.27
N MET A 172 8.11 -16.93 0.99
CA MET A 172 6.75 -17.27 1.44
C MET A 172 6.23 -18.56 0.82
N LEU A 173 6.61 -18.89 -0.43
CA LEU A 173 6.14 -20.08 -1.12
C LEU A 173 6.88 -21.34 -0.69
N LYS A 174 8.21 -21.24 -0.55
CA LYS A 174 9.04 -22.37 -0.12
C LYS A 174 8.97 -22.64 1.38
N ASN A 175 8.52 -21.63 2.15
CA ASN A 175 8.54 -21.66 3.61
C ASN A 175 9.98 -21.81 4.16
N GLU A 176 10.92 -21.12 3.55
CA GLU A 176 12.32 -21.10 3.90
C GLU A 176 12.73 -19.73 4.40
N ALA A 177 13.61 -19.67 5.38
CA ALA A 177 14.15 -18.42 5.92
C ALA A 177 15.67 -18.47 5.94
N ASN A 178 16.30 -17.44 5.39
CA ASN A 178 17.72 -17.17 5.51
C ASN A 178 17.97 -16.12 6.59
N ILE A 179 18.85 -16.40 7.53
CA ILE A 179 19.04 -15.60 8.74
C ILE A 179 20.45 -15.02 8.72
N PHE A 180 20.56 -13.73 9.06
CA PHE A 180 21.81 -12.98 8.95
C PHE A 180 22.08 -12.17 10.21
N MET A 181 23.40 -12.03 10.52
CA MET A 181 23.93 -11.03 11.44
C MET A 181 24.75 -10.03 10.63
N PHE A 182 24.56 -8.72 10.87
CA PHE A 182 25.32 -7.68 10.16
C PHE A 182 26.80 -7.67 10.56
N ASN A 183 27.07 -7.94 11.83
CA ASN A 183 28.43 -8.06 12.31
C ASN A 183 28.85 -9.53 12.31
N LYS A 184 29.91 -9.86 11.55
CA LYS A 184 30.47 -11.23 11.48
C LYS A 184 30.94 -11.79 12.80
N LYS A 185 31.18 -10.96 13.84
CA LYS A 185 31.55 -11.39 15.20
C LYS A 185 30.34 -11.83 16.01
N ASN A 186 29.13 -11.37 15.64
CA ASN A 186 27.90 -11.76 16.32
C ASN A 186 27.39 -13.08 15.74
N LYS A 187 26.76 -13.89 16.57
CA LYS A 187 26.14 -15.14 16.16
C LYS A 187 24.62 -15.04 16.33
N VAL A 188 23.89 -15.68 15.43
CA VAL A 188 22.46 -15.91 15.60
C VAL A 188 22.25 -16.65 16.93
N GLN A 189 21.38 -16.12 17.78
CA GLN A 189 21.04 -16.76 19.06
C GLN A 189 19.79 -17.61 18.84
N VAL A 190 19.90 -18.90 19.13
CA VAL A 190 18.78 -19.85 19.01
C VAL A 190 18.59 -20.53 20.37
N LYS A 191 17.36 -20.54 20.88
CA LYS A 191 16.97 -21.24 22.09
C LYS A 191 15.79 -22.14 21.79
N TYR A 192 15.94 -23.44 21.97
CA TYR A 192 14.88 -24.42 21.80
C TYR A 192 13.93 -24.43 23.00
N LYS A 193 12.65 -24.66 22.73
CA LYS A 193 11.66 -25.00 23.75
C LYS A 193 11.64 -26.52 23.90
N ASN A 194 11.77 -26.99 25.13
CA ASN A 194 11.61 -28.40 25.50
C ASN A 194 10.11 -28.73 25.63
#